data_f2f587501244c5d972ff2073a8e9cb3e
#
_entry.id   f2f587501244c5d972ff2073a8e9cb3e
#
_cell.length_a   1.000
_cell.length_b   1.000
_cell.length_c   1.000
_cell.angle_alpha   90.00
_cell.angle_beta   90.00
_cell.angle_gamma   90.00
#
_symmetry.space_group_name_H-M   'P 1'
#
loop_
_entity.id
_entity.type
_entity.pdbx_description
1 polymer ?
#
loop_
_entity_poly.entity_id
_entity_poly.type
_entity_poly.pdbx_seq_one_letter_code
_entity_poly.pdbx_strand_id
1 'polypeptide(L)'
;MSKMYYAENPDAAHDIHELRVELLGEKMTFLTDAGVFSKKMIDFGSQLLLKCLEVNQGETVLDVGCGYGPLGLSLAKAYGVQATMVDINNRALDLARQNAERNKVEATIFQSNIYEQVEGTFDHVISNPPIRAGKQVVHEIIEKSKDFLETGGDLTIVIQKKQGAPSAKSKMEDVFGNCEILKKDKGYYILRSVKE
;
A
#
# COMPACT_ATOMS: atom_id res chain seq x y z
N MET A 1 5.67 -22.19 0.67
CA MET A 1 6.49 -20.97 0.73
C MET A 1 6.06 -20.09 1.89
N SER A 2 7.02 -19.59 2.58
CA SER A 2 6.85 -18.82 3.80
C SER A 2 6.01 -17.54 3.57
N LYS A 3 5.03 -17.30 4.43
CA LYS A 3 4.30 -16.03 4.55
C LYS A 3 5.17 -14.99 5.29
N MET A 4 6.47 -15.07 5.12
CA MET A 4 7.47 -14.40 5.95
C MET A 4 7.29 -12.88 6.00
N TYR A 5 6.99 -12.24 4.86
CA TYR A 5 6.79 -10.79 4.84
C TYR A 5 5.44 -10.34 5.45
N TYR A 6 4.50 -11.27 5.66
CA TYR A 6 3.25 -11.02 6.35
C TYR A 6 3.29 -11.48 7.81
N ALA A 7 4.46 -11.71 8.36
CA ALA A 7 4.63 -12.02 9.76
C ALA A 7 4.87 -10.76 10.58
N GLU A 8 4.42 -10.76 11.83
CA GLU A 8 4.66 -9.65 12.76
C GLU A 8 6.16 -9.44 13.00
N ASN A 9 6.89 -10.51 13.20
CA ASN A 9 8.34 -10.52 13.38
C ASN A 9 8.95 -11.63 12.52
N PRO A 10 9.46 -11.31 11.32
CA PRO A 10 10.06 -12.32 10.44
C PRO A 10 11.34 -12.93 11.04
N ASP A 11 11.48 -14.26 10.91
CA ASP A 11 12.65 -15.00 11.42
C ASP A 11 13.85 -14.93 10.49
N ALA A 12 13.74 -14.37 9.29
CA ALA A 12 14.84 -14.29 8.34
C ALA A 12 16.01 -13.48 8.90
N ALA A 13 17.24 -13.97 8.66
CA ALA A 13 18.45 -13.19 8.92
C ALA A 13 18.41 -11.87 8.14
N HIS A 14 18.99 -10.80 8.70
CA HIS A 14 19.06 -9.52 8.03
C HIS A 14 19.88 -9.59 6.75
N ASP A 15 19.38 -8.94 5.70
CA ASP A 15 20.04 -8.81 4.39
C ASP A 15 19.62 -7.48 3.79
N ILE A 16 20.21 -6.40 4.35
CA ILE A 16 19.82 -5.03 4.03
C ILE A 16 20.34 -4.62 2.66
N HIS A 17 19.44 -4.08 1.84
CA HIS A 17 19.75 -3.50 0.53
C HIS A 17 19.33 -2.03 0.49
N GLU A 18 20.07 -1.24 -0.29
CA GLU A 18 19.72 0.13 -0.60
C GLU A 18 19.25 0.21 -2.05
N LEU A 19 18.04 0.74 -2.27
CA LEU A 19 17.48 1.00 -3.58
C LEU A 19 17.49 2.51 -3.85
N ARG A 20 18.06 2.92 -4.98
CA ARG A 20 18.00 4.28 -5.47
C ARG A 20 17.12 4.30 -6.71
N VAL A 21 16.01 4.98 -6.63
CA VAL A 21 14.98 4.98 -7.68
C VAL A 21 14.41 6.37 -7.89
N GLU A 22 13.78 6.56 -9.05
CA GLU A 22 12.96 7.73 -9.32
C GLU A 22 11.50 7.30 -9.37
N LEU A 23 10.66 7.88 -8.50
CA LEU A 23 9.23 7.63 -8.43
C LEU A 23 8.49 8.96 -8.45
N LEU A 24 7.51 9.10 -9.35
CA LEU A 24 6.71 10.32 -9.51
C LEU A 24 7.57 11.58 -9.74
N GLY A 25 8.69 11.42 -10.46
CA GLY A 25 9.63 12.51 -10.71
C GLY A 25 10.57 12.86 -9.55
N GLU A 26 10.47 12.15 -8.42
CA GLU A 26 11.30 12.37 -7.24
C GLU A 26 12.37 11.29 -7.11
N LYS A 27 13.60 11.70 -6.80
CA LYS A 27 14.68 10.78 -6.46
C LYS A 27 14.49 10.28 -5.04
N MET A 28 14.35 8.97 -4.89
CA MET A 28 14.10 8.32 -3.62
C MET A 28 15.18 7.28 -3.31
N THR A 29 15.47 7.13 -2.03
CA THR A 29 16.38 6.09 -1.53
C THR A 29 15.65 5.27 -0.49
N PHE A 30 15.57 3.94 -0.71
CA PHE A 30 14.91 3.03 0.23
C PHE A 30 15.88 1.98 0.75
N LEU A 31 15.84 1.76 2.05
CA LEU A 31 16.38 0.55 2.67
C LEU A 31 15.34 -0.55 2.63
N THR A 32 15.77 -1.74 2.27
CA THR A 32 14.97 -2.97 2.30
C THR A 32 15.71 -4.06 3.02
N ASP A 33 15.03 -5.16 3.39
CA ASP A 33 15.64 -6.25 4.15
C ASP A 33 15.00 -7.60 3.80
N ALA A 34 15.63 -8.68 4.20
CA ALA A 34 15.03 -10.01 4.18
C ALA A 34 13.77 -10.04 5.05
N GLY A 35 12.76 -10.80 4.64
CA GLY A 35 11.47 -10.84 5.32
C GLY A 35 10.55 -9.65 4.99
N VAL A 36 10.96 -8.79 4.06
CA VAL A 36 10.17 -7.67 3.56
C VAL A 36 9.95 -7.86 2.06
N PHE A 37 8.72 -7.59 1.61
CA PHE A 37 8.34 -7.77 0.22
C PHE A 37 9.15 -6.88 -0.72
N SER A 38 9.57 -7.47 -1.87
CA SER A 38 10.27 -6.75 -2.95
C SER A 38 11.57 -6.05 -2.52
N LYS A 39 12.45 -6.79 -1.83
CA LYS A 39 13.68 -6.22 -1.25
C LYS A 39 14.73 -5.75 -2.26
N LYS A 40 14.68 -6.22 -3.52
CA LYS A 40 15.70 -5.92 -4.53
C LYS A 40 15.30 -4.83 -5.52
N MET A 41 14.02 -4.51 -5.61
CA MET A 41 13.48 -3.49 -6.53
C MET A 41 12.12 -3.04 -6.07
N ILE A 42 11.68 -1.87 -6.52
CA ILE A 42 10.29 -1.46 -6.33
C ILE A 42 9.41 -2.37 -7.20
N ASP A 43 8.43 -3.00 -6.57
CA ASP A 43 7.49 -3.89 -7.24
C ASP A 43 6.77 -3.20 -8.39
N PHE A 44 6.62 -3.91 -9.50
CA PHE A 44 5.96 -3.36 -10.69
C PHE A 44 4.52 -2.91 -10.40
N GLY A 45 3.78 -3.70 -9.62
CA GLY A 45 2.42 -3.34 -9.21
C GLY A 45 2.37 -2.02 -8.43
N SER A 46 3.30 -1.80 -7.52
CA SER A 46 3.42 -0.54 -6.78
C SER A 46 3.73 0.64 -7.70
N GLN A 47 4.64 0.46 -8.65
CA GLN A 47 4.94 1.51 -9.63
C GLN A 47 3.72 1.85 -10.50
N LEU A 48 2.99 0.83 -10.94
CA LEU A 48 1.78 1.02 -11.74
C LEU A 48 0.69 1.74 -10.94
N LEU A 49 0.49 1.34 -9.69
CA LEU A 49 -0.47 1.98 -8.78
C LEU A 49 -0.16 3.48 -8.62
N LEU A 50 1.10 3.82 -8.34
CA LEU A 50 1.53 5.22 -8.20
C LEU A 50 1.19 6.06 -9.44
N LYS A 51 1.36 5.50 -10.64
CA LYS A 51 1.06 6.21 -11.90
C LYS A 51 -0.43 6.46 -12.11
N CYS A 52 -1.30 5.67 -11.47
CA CYS A 52 -2.75 5.77 -11.64
C CYS A 52 -3.43 6.62 -10.55
N LEU A 53 -2.74 6.90 -9.44
CA LEU A 53 -3.32 7.65 -8.34
C LEU A 53 -3.41 9.14 -8.65
N GLU A 54 -4.58 9.70 -8.38
CA GLU A 54 -4.85 11.14 -8.46
C GLU A 54 -5.09 11.65 -7.04
N VAL A 55 -4.10 12.35 -6.49
CA VAL A 55 -4.16 12.90 -5.14
C VAL A 55 -3.70 14.35 -5.15
N ASN A 56 -4.21 15.15 -4.22
CA ASN A 56 -3.89 16.57 -4.12
C ASN A 56 -3.13 16.88 -2.84
N GLN A 57 -2.39 17.97 -2.86
CA GLN A 57 -1.67 18.45 -1.69
C GLN A 57 -2.61 18.61 -0.48
N GLY A 58 -2.19 18.12 0.67
CA GLY A 58 -2.94 18.21 1.92
C GLY A 58 -4.00 17.13 2.13
N GLU A 59 -4.34 16.36 1.11
CA GLU A 59 -5.24 15.20 1.28
C GLU A 59 -4.59 14.12 2.16
N THR A 60 -5.43 13.34 2.83
CA THR A 60 -5.00 12.24 3.68
C THR A 60 -5.04 10.92 2.93
N VAL A 61 -3.97 10.15 3.07
CA VAL A 61 -3.82 8.84 2.45
C VAL A 61 -3.49 7.80 3.51
N LEU A 62 -4.22 6.69 3.52
CA LEU A 62 -3.91 5.51 4.32
C LEU A 62 -3.33 4.44 3.41
N ASP A 63 -2.09 4.04 3.67
CA ASP A 63 -1.38 2.96 2.96
C ASP A 63 -1.44 1.69 3.83
N VAL A 64 -2.27 0.73 3.42
CA VAL A 64 -2.50 -0.52 4.14
C VAL A 64 -1.58 -1.61 3.62
N GLY A 65 -0.76 -2.17 4.50
CA GLY A 65 0.29 -3.12 4.11
C GLY A 65 1.46 -2.38 3.46
N CYS A 66 1.93 -1.31 4.10
CA CYS A 66 2.86 -0.35 3.51
C CYS A 66 4.26 -0.90 3.20
N GLY A 67 4.64 -2.02 3.80
CA GLY A 67 6.00 -2.54 3.67
C GLY A 67 7.03 -1.52 4.15
N TYR A 68 8.11 -1.36 3.39
CA TYR A 68 9.17 -0.40 3.71
C TYR A 68 8.88 1.03 3.24
N GLY A 69 7.68 1.30 2.69
CA GLY A 69 7.16 2.63 2.46
C GLY A 69 7.14 3.19 1.05
N PRO A 70 7.27 2.41 -0.04
CA PRO A 70 7.40 2.99 -1.37
C PRO A 70 6.18 3.79 -1.82
N LEU A 71 4.96 3.35 -1.51
CA LEU A 71 3.74 4.05 -1.92
C LEU A 71 3.52 5.34 -1.13
N GLY A 72 3.35 5.22 0.19
CA GLY A 72 3.00 6.37 1.03
C GLY A 72 4.07 7.46 1.03
N LEU A 73 5.35 7.08 1.10
CA LEU A 73 6.46 8.04 1.12
C LEU A 73 6.63 8.76 -0.22
N SER A 74 6.44 8.05 -1.34
CA SER A 74 6.52 8.67 -2.67
C SER A 74 5.41 9.67 -2.90
N LEU A 75 4.18 9.35 -2.49
CA LEU A 75 3.04 10.27 -2.58
C LEU A 75 3.23 11.50 -1.71
N ALA A 76 3.71 11.32 -0.47
CA ALA A 76 3.97 12.43 0.43
C ALA A 76 5.05 13.37 -0.12
N LYS A 77 6.12 12.80 -0.67
CA LYS A 77 7.21 13.60 -1.25
C LYS A 77 6.81 14.32 -2.51
N ALA A 78 6.14 13.63 -3.44
CA ALA A 78 5.79 14.18 -4.74
C ALA A 78 4.61 15.15 -4.69
N TYR A 79 3.59 14.85 -3.89
CA TYR A 79 2.32 15.58 -3.90
C TYR A 79 1.95 16.27 -2.59
N GLY A 80 2.74 16.08 -1.53
CA GLY A 80 2.46 16.74 -0.25
C GLY A 80 1.22 16.23 0.47
N VAL A 81 0.86 14.97 0.27
CA VAL A 81 -0.23 14.34 1.02
C VAL A 81 0.21 14.03 2.46
N GLN A 82 -0.77 13.92 3.34
CA GLN A 82 -0.57 13.45 4.71
C GLN A 82 -0.70 11.93 4.73
N ALA A 83 0.42 11.22 4.75
CA ALA A 83 0.45 9.76 4.70
C ALA A 83 0.39 9.15 6.10
N THR A 84 -0.53 8.19 6.27
CA THR A 84 -0.56 7.24 7.37
C THR A 84 -0.28 5.86 6.79
N MET A 85 0.69 5.16 7.35
CA MET A 85 1.22 3.93 6.79
C MET A 85 1.21 2.84 7.85
N VAL A 86 0.57 1.72 7.56
CA VAL A 86 0.43 0.61 8.50
C VAL A 86 0.84 -0.72 7.87
N ASP A 87 1.40 -1.58 8.69
CA ASP A 87 1.77 -2.95 8.34
C ASP A 87 1.77 -3.82 9.60
N ILE A 88 1.57 -5.12 9.43
CA ILE A 88 1.72 -6.08 10.52
C ILE A 88 3.19 -6.39 10.83
N ASN A 89 4.06 -6.22 9.84
CA ASN A 89 5.48 -6.59 9.87
C ASN A 89 6.32 -5.49 10.52
N ASN A 90 6.78 -5.71 11.75
CA ASN A 90 7.60 -4.73 12.49
C ASN A 90 8.93 -4.39 11.80
N ARG A 91 9.56 -5.36 11.14
CA ARG A 91 10.80 -5.13 10.37
C ARG A 91 10.56 -4.16 9.22
N ALA A 92 9.46 -4.31 8.50
CA ALA A 92 9.06 -3.38 7.44
C ALA A 92 8.81 -1.98 7.98
N LEU A 93 8.13 -1.86 9.12
CA LEU A 93 7.83 -0.57 9.75
C LEU A 93 9.10 0.16 10.20
N ASP A 94 10.08 -0.55 10.76
CA ASP A 94 11.37 0.04 11.11
C ASP A 94 12.08 0.60 9.88
N LEU A 95 12.03 -0.12 8.77
CA LEU A 95 12.55 0.35 7.48
C LEU A 95 11.76 1.55 6.97
N ALA A 96 10.44 1.51 7.04
CA ALA A 96 9.58 2.62 6.60
C ALA A 96 9.90 3.92 7.36
N ARG A 97 10.13 3.84 8.68
CA ARG A 97 10.54 5.00 9.50
C ARG A 97 11.91 5.54 9.07
N GLN A 98 12.89 4.66 8.86
CA GLN A 98 14.21 5.05 8.36
C GLN A 98 14.12 5.66 6.96
N ASN A 99 13.27 5.11 6.10
CA ASN A 99 13.07 5.60 4.74
C ASN A 99 12.37 6.97 4.72
N ALA A 100 11.46 7.23 5.65
CA ALA A 100 10.87 8.55 5.83
C ALA A 100 11.95 9.59 6.15
N GLU A 101 12.83 9.30 7.10
CA GLU A 101 13.95 10.17 7.44
C GLU A 101 14.92 10.39 6.27
N ARG A 102 15.31 9.31 5.60
CA ARG A 102 16.23 9.37 4.45
C ARG A 102 15.69 10.26 3.33
N ASN A 103 14.40 10.21 3.08
CA ASN A 103 13.76 10.99 2.02
C ASN A 103 13.21 12.32 2.50
N LYS A 104 13.42 12.67 3.77
CA LYS A 104 12.93 13.91 4.39
C LYS A 104 11.43 14.08 4.24
N VAL A 105 10.69 13.00 4.50
CA VAL A 105 9.24 12.93 4.44
C VAL A 105 8.70 12.70 5.84
N GLU A 106 7.68 13.47 6.23
CA GLU A 106 6.92 13.21 7.43
C GLU A 106 5.76 12.26 7.10
N ALA A 107 5.59 11.23 7.92
CA ALA A 107 4.49 10.26 7.80
C ALA A 107 4.17 9.69 9.18
N THR A 108 2.92 9.28 9.38
CA THR A 108 2.49 8.55 10.57
C THR A 108 2.61 7.06 10.27
N ILE A 109 3.46 6.34 11.00
CA ILE A 109 3.81 4.95 10.72
C ILE A 109 3.64 4.12 11.99
N PHE A 110 2.78 3.10 11.95
CA PHE A 110 2.56 2.23 13.11
C PHE A 110 2.09 0.84 12.70
N GLN A 111 2.26 -0.11 13.63
CA GLN A 111 1.81 -1.48 13.44
C GLN A 111 0.28 -1.57 13.52
N SER A 112 -0.30 -2.29 12.56
CA SER A 112 -1.71 -2.65 12.56
C SER A 112 -1.93 -3.93 11.78
N ASN A 113 -2.72 -4.84 12.32
CA ASN A 113 -3.26 -5.94 11.53
C ASN A 113 -4.43 -5.39 10.71
N ILE A 114 -4.13 -5.01 9.46
CA ILE A 114 -5.04 -4.29 8.56
C ILE A 114 -5.47 -2.98 9.24
N TYR A 115 -6.73 -2.84 9.66
CA TYR A 115 -7.26 -1.60 10.24
C TYR A 115 -7.38 -1.60 11.77
N GLU A 116 -6.97 -2.68 12.46
CA GLU A 116 -7.26 -2.86 13.90
C GLU A 116 -6.82 -1.70 14.79
N GLN A 117 -5.73 -1.02 14.43
CA GLN A 117 -5.18 0.12 15.19
C GLN A 117 -5.40 1.46 14.50
N VAL A 118 -6.08 1.46 13.36
CA VAL A 118 -6.34 2.69 12.59
C VAL A 118 -7.56 3.40 13.14
N GLU A 119 -7.43 4.71 13.32
CA GLU A 119 -8.52 5.59 13.76
C GLU A 119 -8.77 6.69 12.73
N GLY A 120 -10.00 7.20 12.68
CA GLY A 120 -10.38 8.29 11.81
C GLY A 120 -10.70 7.87 10.39
N THR A 121 -10.78 8.86 9.53
CA THR A 121 -11.13 8.69 8.11
C THR A 121 -10.12 9.40 7.21
N PHE A 122 -10.08 8.95 5.96
CA PHE A 122 -9.07 9.38 4.97
C PHE A 122 -9.75 9.73 3.65
N ASP A 123 -9.11 10.60 2.89
CA ASP A 123 -9.53 10.90 1.52
C ASP A 123 -9.27 9.72 0.59
N HIS A 124 -8.16 9.01 0.82
CA HIS A 124 -7.77 7.86 0.02
C HIS A 124 -7.27 6.71 0.90
N VAL A 125 -7.71 5.51 0.59
CA VAL A 125 -7.11 4.26 1.09
C VAL A 125 -6.47 3.56 -0.09
N ILE A 126 -5.21 3.20 0.03
CA ILE A 126 -4.45 2.51 -1.00
C ILE A 126 -3.84 1.23 -0.45
N SER A 127 -3.69 0.23 -1.31
CA SER A 127 -2.99 -1.00 -0.94
C SER A 127 -2.42 -1.72 -2.15
N ASN A 128 -1.21 -2.23 -1.98
CA ASN A 128 -0.72 -3.38 -2.75
C ASN A 128 -0.85 -4.59 -1.81
N PRO A 129 -1.99 -5.31 -1.86
CA PRO A 129 -2.30 -6.28 -0.81
C PRO A 129 -1.32 -7.44 -0.75
N PRO A 130 -1.06 -8.01 0.44
CA PRO A 130 -0.18 -9.17 0.58
C PRO A 130 -0.89 -10.44 0.09
N ILE A 131 -0.83 -10.71 -1.19
CA ILE A 131 -1.53 -11.82 -1.85
C ILE A 131 -1.24 -13.18 -1.20
N ARG A 132 0.01 -13.37 -0.75
CA ARG A 132 0.41 -14.62 -0.07
C ARG A 132 -0.24 -14.83 1.29
N ALA A 133 -0.81 -13.80 1.88
CA ALA A 133 -1.59 -13.90 3.12
C ALA A 133 -2.97 -14.53 2.89
N GLY A 134 -3.41 -14.61 1.64
CA GLY A 134 -4.64 -15.26 1.22
C GLY A 134 -5.78 -14.30 0.85
N LYS A 135 -6.80 -14.86 0.22
CA LYS A 135 -7.97 -14.13 -0.27
C LYS A 135 -8.72 -13.38 0.86
N GLN A 136 -8.79 -13.97 2.05
CA GLN A 136 -9.50 -13.37 3.18
C GLN A 136 -8.90 -12.03 3.60
N VAL A 137 -7.57 -11.90 3.58
CA VAL A 137 -6.88 -10.65 3.91
C VAL A 137 -7.21 -9.58 2.89
N VAL A 138 -7.14 -9.90 1.60
CA VAL A 138 -7.50 -8.97 0.52
C VAL A 138 -8.95 -8.51 0.65
N HIS A 139 -9.87 -9.44 0.89
CA HIS A 139 -11.29 -9.13 1.06
C HIS A 139 -11.57 -8.29 2.31
N GLU A 140 -10.86 -8.52 3.40
CA GLU A 140 -10.97 -7.69 4.62
C GLU A 140 -10.46 -6.27 4.38
N ILE A 141 -9.35 -6.11 3.67
CA ILE A 141 -8.85 -4.79 3.27
C ILE A 141 -9.93 -4.03 2.49
N ILE A 142 -10.61 -4.69 1.56
CA ILE A 142 -11.68 -4.09 0.78
C ILE A 142 -12.92 -3.80 1.63
N GLU A 143 -13.41 -4.79 2.35
CA GLU A 143 -14.68 -4.72 3.09
C GLU A 143 -14.67 -3.62 4.15
N LYS A 144 -13.61 -3.54 4.92
CA LYS A 144 -13.50 -2.58 6.03
C LYS A 144 -13.05 -1.18 5.59
N SER A 145 -12.49 -1.04 4.38
CA SER A 145 -11.96 0.24 3.90
C SER A 145 -13.00 1.36 3.91
N LYS A 146 -14.26 1.04 3.62
CA LYS A 146 -15.34 2.00 3.54
C LYS A 146 -15.54 2.76 4.86
N ASP A 147 -15.34 2.11 6.00
CA ASP A 147 -15.46 2.71 7.32
C ASP A 147 -14.34 3.72 7.62
N PHE A 148 -13.24 3.66 6.86
CA PHE A 148 -12.07 4.53 7.00
C PHE A 148 -11.98 5.59 5.89
N LEU A 149 -13.01 5.72 5.07
CA LEU A 149 -13.07 6.70 4.00
C LEU A 149 -14.07 7.82 4.32
N GLU A 150 -13.68 9.04 3.98
CA GLU A 150 -14.60 10.16 3.88
C GLU A 150 -15.57 9.92 2.72
N THR A 151 -16.78 10.50 2.79
CA THR A 151 -17.69 10.51 1.65
C THR A 151 -17.02 11.22 0.48
N GLY A 152 -17.04 10.59 -0.69
CA GLY A 152 -16.31 11.05 -1.88
C GLY A 152 -14.87 10.54 -1.93
N GLY A 153 -14.36 9.94 -0.86
CA GLY A 153 -13.05 9.29 -0.85
C GLY A 153 -13.06 7.95 -1.58
N ASP A 154 -11.89 7.40 -1.80
CA ASP A 154 -11.75 6.19 -2.62
C ASP A 154 -10.78 5.14 -2.05
N LEU A 155 -11.05 3.91 -2.43
CA LEU A 155 -10.13 2.79 -2.27
C LEU A 155 -9.52 2.49 -3.64
N THR A 156 -8.19 2.46 -3.72
CA THR A 156 -7.47 2.03 -4.92
C THR A 156 -6.47 0.95 -4.57
N ILE A 157 -6.58 -0.20 -5.24
CA ILE A 157 -5.68 -1.34 -5.01
C ILE A 157 -5.05 -1.79 -6.33
N VAL A 158 -3.89 -2.43 -6.23
CA VAL A 158 -3.27 -3.16 -7.33
C VAL A 158 -3.32 -4.66 -7.02
N ILE A 159 -3.70 -5.46 -8.00
CA ILE A 159 -3.77 -6.91 -7.86
C ILE A 159 -3.57 -7.59 -9.22
N GLN A 160 -2.85 -8.72 -9.23
CA GLN A 160 -2.69 -9.50 -10.45
C GLN A 160 -3.96 -10.26 -10.80
N LYS A 161 -4.27 -10.36 -12.09
CA LYS A 161 -5.40 -11.16 -12.58
C LYS A 161 -5.36 -12.59 -12.05
N LYS A 162 -4.19 -13.23 -12.12
CA LYS A 162 -3.98 -14.62 -11.67
C LYS A 162 -4.08 -14.79 -10.15
N GLN A 163 -4.02 -13.72 -9.39
CA GLN A 163 -3.99 -13.73 -7.93
C GLN A 163 -5.28 -13.16 -7.32
N GLY A 164 -6.34 -13.04 -8.11
CA GLY A 164 -7.66 -12.74 -7.59
C GLY A 164 -8.27 -11.40 -8.00
N ALA A 165 -7.78 -10.74 -9.07
CA ALA A 165 -8.37 -9.47 -9.52
C ALA A 165 -9.87 -9.55 -9.79
N PRO A 166 -10.41 -10.58 -10.48
CA PRO A 166 -11.85 -10.70 -10.68
C PRO A 166 -12.64 -10.77 -9.38
N SER A 167 -12.16 -11.55 -8.41
CA SER A 167 -12.78 -11.67 -7.08
C SER A 167 -12.72 -10.38 -6.28
N ALA A 168 -11.58 -9.68 -6.33
CA ALA A 168 -11.41 -8.39 -5.68
C ALA A 168 -12.35 -7.34 -6.28
N LYS A 169 -12.46 -7.28 -7.60
CA LYS A 169 -13.39 -6.37 -8.29
C LYS A 169 -14.83 -6.62 -7.88
N SER A 170 -15.26 -7.88 -7.86
CA SER A 170 -16.61 -8.27 -7.41
C SER A 170 -16.87 -7.83 -5.96
N LYS A 171 -15.90 -8.05 -5.07
CA LYS A 171 -16.00 -7.62 -3.67
C LYS A 171 -16.10 -6.10 -3.54
N MET A 172 -15.33 -5.36 -4.32
CA MET A 172 -15.40 -3.90 -4.34
C MET A 172 -16.76 -3.39 -4.83
N GLU A 173 -17.32 -4.02 -5.85
CA GLU A 173 -18.68 -3.71 -6.33
C GLU A 173 -19.73 -3.99 -5.26
N ASP A 174 -19.62 -5.10 -4.55
CA ASP A 174 -20.55 -5.46 -3.46
C ASP A 174 -20.50 -4.45 -2.31
N VAL A 175 -19.30 -4.02 -1.92
CA VAL A 175 -19.11 -3.11 -0.78
C VAL A 175 -19.46 -1.67 -1.12
N PHE A 176 -19.04 -1.19 -2.27
CA PHE A 176 -19.16 0.22 -2.65
C PHE A 176 -20.30 0.52 -3.62
N GLY A 177 -20.81 -0.48 -4.32
CA GLY A 177 -21.77 -0.28 -5.42
C GLY A 177 -21.12 0.13 -6.73
N ASN A 178 -19.80 0.29 -6.76
CA ASN A 178 -19.04 0.66 -7.95
C ASN A 178 -17.62 0.11 -7.88
N CYS A 179 -17.05 -0.16 -9.04
CA CYS A 179 -15.62 -0.44 -9.18
C CYS A 179 -15.18 -0.16 -10.60
N GLU A 180 -14.18 0.66 -10.76
CA GLU A 180 -13.56 1.01 -12.04
C GLU A 180 -12.20 0.35 -12.17
N ILE A 181 -11.90 -0.17 -13.35
CA ILE A 181 -10.54 -0.62 -13.70
C ILE A 181 -9.82 0.57 -14.31
N LEU A 182 -8.87 1.16 -13.57
CA LEU A 182 -8.11 2.33 -14.05
C LEU A 182 -7.07 1.93 -15.08
N LYS A 183 -6.45 0.77 -14.89
CA LYS A 183 -5.37 0.29 -15.76
C LYS A 183 -5.24 -1.23 -15.69
N LYS A 184 -4.82 -1.81 -16.81
CA LYS A 184 -4.35 -3.20 -16.91
C LYS A 184 -2.99 -3.16 -17.59
N ASP A 185 -1.98 -3.72 -16.98
CA ASP A 185 -0.65 -3.83 -17.57
C ASP A 185 0.09 -5.03 -17.00
N LYS A 186 0.70 -5.83 -17.87
CA LYS A 186 1.49 -7.02 -17.51
C LYS A 186 0.78 -7.95 -16.51
N GLY A 187 -0.54 -8.08 -16.66
CA GLY A 187 -1.36 -8.92 -15.79
C GLY A 187 -1.75 -8.27 -14.46
N TYR A 188 -1.34 -7.03 -14.19
CA TYR A 188 -1.77 -6.24 -13.03
C TYR A 188 -3.00 -5.41 -13.37
N TYR A 189 -3.94 -5.33 -12.44
CA TYR A 189 -5.13 -4.49 -12.51
C TYR A 189 -5.06 -3.44 -11.41
N ILE A 190 -5.35 -2.20 -11.77
CA ILE A 190 -5.59 -1.13 -10.80
C ILE A 190 -7.09 -0.95 -10.69
N LEU A 191 -7.63 -1.21 -9.49
CA LEU A 191 -9.06 -1.17 -9.20
C LEU A 191 -9.37 -0.02 -8.25
N ARG A 192 -10.41 0.75 -8.54
CA ARG A 192 -10.84 1.89 -7.74
C ARG A 192 -12.33 1.82 -7.46
N SER A 193 -12.71 2.07 -6.20
CA SER A 193 -14.10 2.28 -5.78
C SER A 193 -14.22 3.58 -5.00
N VAL A 194 -15.31 4.29 -5.19
CA VAL A 194 -15.59 5.57 -4.54
C VAL A 194 -16.70 5.38 -3.51
N LYS A 195 -16.51 5.94 -2.31
CA LYS A 195 -17.55 5.99 -1.28
C LYS A 195 -18.50 7.14 -1.58
N GLU A 196 -19.73 6.79 -1.95
CA GLU A 196 -20.84 7.72 -2.20
C GLU A 196 -21.61 8.04 -0.91
#